data_bf5dcbe0ee3f86d05cb84243d74680d4
#
_entry.id   bf5dcbe0ee3f86d05cb84243d74680d4
#
_cell.length_a   1.000
_cell.length_b   1.000
_cell.length_c   1.000
_cell.angle_alpha   90.00
_cell.angle_beta   90.00
_cell.angle_gamma   90.00
#
_symmetry.space_group_name_H-M   'P 1'
#
loop_
_entity.id
_entity.type
_entity.pdbx_description
1 polymer ?
#
loop_
_entity_poly.entity_id
_entity_poly.type
_entity_poly.pdbx_seq_one_letter_code
_entity_poly.pdbx_strand_id
1 'polypeptide(L)'
;MQPLVSVLICAYNVEKYFAQSLSAVVGQTWRNLDILIVDDGSTDGTPAIARRFQEQDGRIRIISNPRNLGFIASLNIGLDELAKSGEYIARTDADDIAAPGWIEKIVGEMEKDRSIIAMGAWLEVLLEENNKSVLAAIARNGAIWDKPTRHEDIVAVFPFGNPIHNNTMIMRRSVIDGGLRFDPAYIHAEDYKFWYEAGKLGRLAYYPEALVKYRFHQDQTSSKYNLQQRRTAWKIKEEIRAGYWKAAGIAVGADCLNYGLLKSTAYALYEKALSGQDIGCLRLFLYEYFLSLEKYSLTDLLDFLTDRVMRKLFAAPQYRKILKKMLRPWKYRSY
;
A
#
# COMPACT_ATOMS: atom_id res chain seq x y z
N MET A 1 2.66 -16.14 -26.28
CA MET A 1 3.75 -15.14 -26.14
C MET A 1 3.67 -14.57 -24.74
N GLN A 2 4.80 -14.31 -24.09
CA GLN A 2 4.78 -13.63 -22.77
C GLN A 2 4.32 -12.17 -23.00
N PRO A 3 3.36 -11.64 -22.22
CA PRO A 3 2.98 -10.24 -22.28
C PRO A 3 4.17 -9.32 -21.94
N LEU A 4 4.20 -8.13 -22.52
CA LEU A 4 5.22 -7.13 -22.20
C LEU A 4 4.95 -6.53 -20.83
N VAL A 5 5.96 -6.58 -19.95
CA VAL A 5 5.93 -5.94 -18.64
C VAL A 5 6.86 -4.74 -18.65
N SER A 6 6.30 -3.56 -18.46
CA SER A 6 7.07 -2.33 -18.28
C SER A 6 7.43 -2.17 -16.80
N VAL A 7 8.71 -1.99 -16.48
CA VAL A 7 9.19 -1.79 -15.11
C VAL A 7 9.53 -0.32 -14.89
N LEU A 8 8.84 0.35 -13.98
CA LEU A 8 9.09 1.74 -13.62
C LEU A 8 10.01 1.83 -12.39
N ILE A 9 11.11 2.53 -12.53
CA ILE A 9 12.05 2.85 -11.45
C ILE A 9 12.28 4.35 -11.46
N CYS A 10 11.89 5.04 -10.36
CA CYS A 10 12.25 6.43 -10.14
C CYS A 10 13.47 6.50 -9.23
N ALA A 11 14.48 7.27 -9.62
CA ALA A 11 15.76 7.39 -8.92
C ALA A 11 16.09 8.85 -8.63
N TYR A 12 16.57 9.12 -7.42
CA TYR A 12 17.13 10.41 -7.02
C TYR A 12 18.19 10.24 -5.95
N ASN A 13 19.46 10.50 -6.29
CA ASN A 13 20.60 10.43 -5.37
C ASN A 13 20.66 9.09 -4.60
N VAL A 14 20.70 7.97 -5.34
CA VAL A 14 20.70 6.59 -4.82
C VAL A 14 21.90 5.78 -5.29
N GLU A 15 23.02 6.42 -5.68
CA GLU A 15 24.20 5.77 -6.24
C GLU A 15 24.68 4.56 -5.43
N LYS A 16 24.54 4.61 -4.09
CA LYS A 16 24.98 3.58 -3.17
C LYS A 16 24.25 2.24 -3.41
N TYR A 17 22.99 2.25 -3.79
CA TYR A 17 22.12 1.07 -3.85
C TYR A 17 21.69 0.71 -5.27
N PHE A 18 21.72 1.70 -6.17
CA PHE A 18 21.07 1.62 -7.46
C PHE A 18 21.59 0.50 -8.34
N ALA A 19 22.90 0.27 -8.39
CA ALA A 19 23.48 -0.81 -9.17
C ALA A 19 22.95 -2.19 -8.77
N GLN A 20 22.75 -2.42 -7.47
CA GLN A 20 22.22 -3.69 -6.97
C GLN A 20 20.72 -3.84 -7.28
N SER A 21 19.94 -2.79 -7.08
CA SER A 21 18.51 -2.75 -7.42
C SER A 21 18.30 -3.00 -8.92
N LEU A 22 19.02 -2.27 -9.77
CA LEU A 22 18.89 -2.39 -11.23
C LEU A 22 19.35 -3.76 -11.74
N SER A 23 20.42 -4.34 -11.16
CA SER A 23 20.85 -5.71 -11.48
C SER A 23 19.76 -6.74 -11.18
N ALA A 24 19.02 -6.57 -10.09
CA ALA A 24 17.92 -7.46 -9.73
C ALA A 24 16.74 -7.37 -10.72
N VAL A 25 16.47 -6.20 -11.29
CA VAL A 25 15.43 -6.00 -12.31
C VAL A 25 15.88 -6.58 -13.67
N VAL A 26 17.10 -6.29 -14.09
CA VAL A 26 17.68 -6.85 -15.33
C VAL A 26 17.73 -8.38 -15.29
N GLY A 27 18.02 -8.94 -14.12
CA GLY A 27 18.13 -10.37 -13.85
C GLY A 27 16.81 -11.14 -13.68
N GLN A 28 15.65 -10.51 -13.90
CA GLN A 28 14.35 -11.19 -13.79
C GLN A 28 14.24 -12.37 -14.76
N THR A 29 13.58 -13.46 -14.32
CA THR A 29 13.33 -14.66 -15.17
C THR A 29 12.34 -14.35 -16.29
N TRP A 30 11.43 -13.42 -16.10
CA TRP A 30 10.57 -12.86 -17.16
C TRP A 30 11.41 -11.99 -18.11
N ARG A 31 11.50 -12.37 -19.39
CA ARG A 31 12.44 -11.73 -20.34
C ARG A 31 11.84 -10.60 -21.16
N ASN A 32 10.52 -10.63 -21.41
CA ASN A 32 9.84 -9.61 -22.19
C ASN A 32 9.59 -8.36 -21.35
N LEU A 33 10.63 -7.55 -21.15
CA LEU A 33 10.64 -6.37 -20.30
C LEU A 33 10.94 -5.09 -21.12
N ASP A 34 10.33 -3.99 -20.70
CA ASP A 34 10.67 -2.60 -21.00
C ASP A 34 10.98 -1.91 -19.68
N ILE A 35 12.24 -1.56 -19.42
CA ILE A 35 12.69 -1.02 -18.15
C ILE A 35 12.86 0.50 -18.30
N LEU A 36 11.96 1.26 -17.67
CA LEU A 36 12.01 2.72 -17.68
C LEU A 36 12.58 3.23 -16.35
N ILE A 37 13.72 3.92 -16.45
CA ILE A 37 14.32 4.67 -15.35
C ILE A 37 13.92 6.13 -15.52
N VAL A 38 13.34 6.73 -14.49
CA VAL A 38 13.13 8.18 -14.39
C VAL A 38 14.11 8.72 -13.35
N ASP A 39 15.18 9.36 -13.83
CA ASP A 39 16.14 10.07 -12.98
C ASP A 39 15.62 11.48 -12.67
N ASP A 40 15.31 11.72 -11.40
CA ASP A 40 14.70 12.98 -10.94
C ASP A 40 15.76 14.09 -10.71
N GLY A 41 16.68 14.25 -11.66
CA GLY A 41 17.71 15.28 -11.59
C GLY A 41 18.76 14.98 -10.53
N SER A 42 19.24 13.74 -10.43
CA SER A 42 20.29 13.34 -9.51
C SER A 42 21.59 14.10 -9.74
N THR A 43 22.32 14.38 -8.65
CA THR A 43 23.59 15.10 -8.62
C THR A 43 24.78 14.23 -8.18
N ASP A 44 24.51 12.96 -7.83
CA ASP A 44 25.49 11.93 -7.47
C ASP A 44 25.81 11.00 -8.67
N GLY A 45 26.38 9.84 -8.42
CA GLY A 45 26.70 8.83 -9.45
C GLY A 45 25.51 8.10 -10.05
N THR A 46 24.26 8.36 -9.62
CA THR A 46 23.04 7.66 -10.08
C THR A 46 22.89 7.70 -11.62
N PRO A 47 23.01 8.86 -12.31
CA PRO A 47 22.86 8.91 -13.76
C PRO A 47 23.95 8.12 -14.53
N ALA A 48 25.17 8.08 -13.99
CA ALA A 48 26.27 7.32 -14.59
C ALA A 48 26.01 5.81 -14.49
N ILE A 49 25.47 5.35 -13.36
CA ILE A 49 25.06 3.96 -13.18
C ILE A 49 23.95 3.58 -14.15
N ALA A 50 22.90 4.41 -14.28
CA ALA A 50 21.80 4.17 -15.23
C ALA A 50 22.31 4.01 -16.67
N ARG A 51 23.16 4.93 -17.13
CA ARG A 51 23.73 4.88 -18.50
C ARG A 51 24.55 3.64 -18.74
N ARG A 52 25.41 3.24 -17.79
CA ARG A 52 26.22 2.02 -17.89
C ARG A 52 25.35 0.78 -18.07
N PHE A 53 24.22 0.67 -17.36
CA PHE A 53 23.29 -0.44 -17.51
C PHE A 53 22.54 -0.37 -18.86
N GLN A 54 22.16 0.82 -19.32
CA GLN A 54 21.51 1.02 -20.61
C GLN A 54 22.43 0.60 -21.79
N GLU A 55 23.72 0.87 -21.70
CA GLU A 55 24.71 0.45 -22.70
C GLU A 55 24.84 -1.08 -22.79
N GLN A 56 24.55 -1.80 -21.70
CA GLN A 56 24.65 -3.26 -21.59
C GLN A 56 23.34 -3.99 -21.88
N ASP A 57 22.20 -3.31 -21.73
CA ASP A 57 20.86 -3.91 -21.87
C ASP A 57 19.92 -2.95 -22.62
N GLY A 58 19.64 -3.29 -23.89
CA GLY A 58 18.78 -2.50 -24.77
C GLY A 58 17.31 -2.42 -24.34
N ARG A 59 16.90 -3.14 -23.30
CA ARG A 59 15.56 -3.02 -22.70
C ARG A 59 15.41 -1.79 -21.80
N ILE A 60 16.52 -1.11 -21.47
CA ILE A 60 16.54 0.03 -20.54
C ILE A 60 16.39 1.32 -21.30
N ARG A 61 15.41 2.11 -20.89
CA ARG A 61 15.18 3.50 -21.31
C ARG A 61 15.36 4.44 -20.13
N ILE A 62 15.86 5.64 -20.36
CA ILE A 62 16.11 6.64 -19.31
C ILE A 62 15.41 7.94 -19.69
N ILE A 63 14.65 8.49 -18.77
CA ILE A 63 14.17 9.88 -18.77
C ILE A 63 14.92 10.61 -17.66
N SER A 64 15.58 11.71 -17.98
CA SER A 64 16.26 12.54 -16.99
C SER A 64 15.52 13.87 -16.86
N ASN A 65 15.03 14.15 -15.66
CA ASN A 65 14.46 15.46 -15.34
C ASN A 65 15.58 16.50 -15.25
N PRO A 66 15.35 17.74 -15.68
CA PRO A 66 16.39 18.79 -15.67
C PRO A 66 16.77 19.24 -14.25
N ARG A 67 15.97 18.89 -13.27
CA ARG A 67 16.16 19.14 -11.84
C ARG A 67 15.26 18.19 -11.06
N ASN A 68 15.40 18.14 -9.74
CA ASN A 68 14.45 17.42 -8.88
C ASN A 68 13.06 18.07 -8.98
N LEU A 69 12.10 17.31 -9.53
CA LEU A 69 10.68 17.67 -9.65
C LEU A 69 9.84 17.06 -8.53
N GLY A 70 10.42 16.12 -7.78
CA GLY A 70 9.78 15.35 -6.73
C GLY A 70 9.26 13.98 -7.20
N PHE A 71 9.21 13.05 -6.26
CA PHE A 71 8.94 11.64 -6.52
C PHE A 71 7.60 11.41 -7.26
N ILE A 72 6.53 12.12 -6.84
CA ILE A 72 5.20 12.00 -7.46
C ILE A 72 5.22 12.45 -8.93
N ALA A 73 5.93 13.55 -9.23
CA ALA A 73 6.05 14.04 -10.60
C ALA A 73 6.79 13.01 -11.46
N SER A 74 7.90 12.47 -10.97
CA SER A 74 8.68 11.44 -11.67
C SER A 74 7.90 10.14 -11.88
N LEU A 75 7.11 9.69 -10.89
CA LEU A 75 6.18 8.56 -11.05
C LEU A 75 5.18 8.82 -12.19
N ASN A 76 4.53 9.98 -12.20
CA ASN A 76 3.52 10.30 -13.21
C ASN A 76 4.14 10.47 -14.62
N ILE A 77 5.30 11.08 -14.73
CA ILE A 77 6.08 11.13 -16.01
C ILE A 77 6.33 9.71 -16.52
N GLY A 78 6.77 8.81 -15.64
CA GLY A 78 6.98 7.41 -15.99
C GLY A 78 5.70 6.70 -16.41
N LEU A 79 4.59 6.88 -15.69
CA LEU A 79 3.30 6.29 -16.04
C LEU A 79 2.77 6.81 -17.38
N ASP A 80 2.92 8.10 -17.68
CA ASP A 80 2.49 8.70 -18.97
C ASP A 80 3.29 8.14 -20.15
N GLU A 81 4.57 7.85 -19.94
CA GLU A 81 5.39 7.19 -20.95
C GLU A 81 4.99 5.72 -21.13
N LEU A 82 4.78 4.98 -20.03
CA LEU A 82 4.44 3.56 -20.06
C LEU A 82 2.99 3.28 -20.47
N ALA A 83 2.10 4.25 -20.40
CA ALA A 83 0.73 4.14 -20.94
C ALA A 83 0.71 3.85 -22.45
N LYS A 84 1.82 4.12 -23.14
CA LYS A 84 1.95 3.92 -24.60
C LYS A 84 2.33 2.48 -24.99
N SER A 85 2.78 1.65 -24.03
CA SER A 85 3.31 0.31 -24.29
C SER A 85 3.09 -0.63 -23.12
N GLY A 86 3.25 -1.95 -23.35
CA GLY A 86 3.13 -2.98 -22.33
C GLY A 86 1.69 -3.32 -21.94
N GLU A 87 1.50 -4.49 -21.37
CA GLU A 87 0.23 -4.95 -20.82
C GLU A 87 0.20 -4.81 -19.28
N TYR A 88 1.38 -4.85 -18.69
CA TYR A 88 1.61 -4.73 -17.26
C TYR A 88 2.62 -3.64 -16.95
N ILE A 89 2.43 -3.02 -15.79
CA ILE A 89 3.38 -2.06 -15.20
C ILE A 89 3.79 -2.58 -13.84
N ALA A 90 5.06 -2.91 -13.69
CA ALA A 90 5.69 -3.25 -12.42
C ALA A 90 6.37 -2.00 -11.86
N ARG A 91 6.24 -1.78 -10.56
CA ARG A 91 6.90 -0.67 -9.88
C ARG A 91 7.81 -1.19 -8.78
N THR A 92 9.07 -0.75 -8.79
CA THR A 92 10.01 -1.03 -7.70
C THR A 92 10.81 0.19 -7.32
N ASP A 93 11.35 0.23 -6.09
CA ASP A 93 12.20 1.33 -5.62
C ASP A 93 13.65 1.12 -6.09
N ALA A 94 14.36 2.23 -6.27
CA ALA A 94 15.74 2.24 -6.76
C ALA A 94 16.77 1.76 -5.73
N ASP A 95 16.33 1.45 -4.50
CA ASP A 95 17.15 0.98 -3.37
C ASP A 95 16.77 -0.43 -2.90
N ASP A 96 15.70 -1.04 -3.44
CA ASP A 96 15.20 -2.36 -3.08
C ASP A 96 15.75 -3.47 -3.99
N ILE A 97 15.58 -4.73 -3.59
CA ILE A 97 16.08 -5.89 -4.35
C ILE A 97 14.92 -6.84 -4.65
N ALA A 98 14.50 -6.90 -5.91
CA ALA A 98 13.52 -7.86 -6.38
C ALA A 98 14.12 -9.27 -6.52
N ALA A 99 13.37 -10.30 -6.09
CA ALA A 99 13.76 -11.69 -6.33
C ALA A 99 13.68 -12.01 -7.84
N PRO A 100 14.51 -12.93 -8.36
CA PRO A 100 14.55 -13.24 -9.80
C PRO A 100 13.21 -13.67 -10.40
N GLY A 101 12.34 -14.32 -9.65
CA GLY A 101 11.03 -14.80 -10.08
C GLY A 101 9.87 -13.84 -9.74
N TRP A 102 10.12 -12.62 -9.27
CA TRP A 102 9.07 -11.68 -8.84
C TRP A 102 8.03 -11.42 -9.93
N ILE A 103 8.47 -10.98 -11.11
CA ILE A 103 7.55 -10.67 -12.23
C ILE A 103 6.84 -11.93 -12.72
N GLU A 104 7.59 -13.03 -12.90
CA GLU A 104 7.04 -14.29 -13.41
C GLU A 104 5.92 -14.84 -12.53
N LYS A 105 6.13 -14.89 -11.21
CA LYS A 105 5.14 -15.39 -10.27
C LYS A 105 3.88 -14.52 -10.25
N ILE A 106 4.05 -13.20 -10.18
CA ILE A 106 2.91 -12.28 -10.08
C ILE A 106 2.12 -12.23 -11.38
N VAL A 107 2.78 -12.03 -12.51
CA VAL A 107 2.09 -11.97 -13.82
C VAL A 107 1.46 -13.32 -14.15
N GLY A 108 2.15 -14.42 -13.83
CA GLY A 108 1.61 -15.77 -13.99
C GLY A 108 0.29 -16.01 -13.25
N GLU A 109 0.14 -15.49 -12.02
CA GLU A 109 -1.13 -15.56 -11.29
C GLU A 109 -2.18 -14.60 -11.85
N MET A 110 -1.79 -13.38 -12.23
CA MET A 110 -2.71 -12.42 -12.82
C MET A 110 -3.27 -12.89 -14.17
N GLU A 111 -2.51 -13.67 -14.95
CA GLU A 111 -3.02 -14.27 -16.21
C GLU A 111 -4.04 -15.39 -15.98
N LYS A 112 -4.01 -16.07 -14.83
CA LYS A 112 -5.01 -17.09 -14.46
C LYS A 112 -6.34 -16.45 -14.03
N ASP A 113 -6.29 -15.25 -13.45
CA ASP A 113 -7.49 -14.50 -13.02
C ASP A 113 -7.45 -13.05 -13.55
N ARG A 114 -8.15 -12.83 -14.67
CA ARG A 114 -8.19 -11.50 -15.31
C ARG A 114 -8.98 -10.45 -14.54
N SER A 115 -9.72 -10.82 -13.51
CA SER A 115 -10.38 -9.89 -12.61
C SER A 115 -9.40 -9.16 -11.68
N ILE A 116 -8.18 -9.72 -11.48
CA ILE A 116 -7.12 -9.09 -10.70
C ILE A 116 -6.45 -8.02 -11.56
N ILE A 117 -6.63 -6.76 -11.17
CA ILE A 117 -6.06 -5.60 -11.87
C ILE A 117 -4.67 -5.24 -11.35
N ALA A 118 -4.36 -5.59 -10.11
CA ALA A 118 -3.03 -5.42 -9.55
C ALA A 118 -2.75 -6.47 -8.46
N MET A 119 -1.50 -6.92 -8.42
CA MET A 119 -1.03 -7.88 -7.43
C MET A 119 0.34 -7.47 -6.91
N GLY A 120 0.51 -7.50 -5.59
CA GLY A 120 1.80 -7.31 -4.92
C GLY A 120 2.36 -8.63 -4.39
N ALA A 121 3.51 -8.54 -3.76
CA ALA A 121 4.11 -9.62 -2.99
C ALA A 121 4.39 -9.17 -1.56
N TRP A 122 4.57 -10.12 -0.64
CA TRP A 122 5.14 -9.82 0.66
C TRP A 122 6.59 -9.32 0.49
N LEU A 123 7.11 -8.68 1.50
CA LEU A 123 8.49 -8.24 1.48
C LEU A 123 9.30 -8.81 2.64
N GLU A 124 10.60 -8.91 2.42
CA GLU A 124 11.59 -9.24 3.43
C GLU A 124 12.33 -7.96 3.84
N VAL A 125 12.49 -7.76 5.13
CA VAL A 125 13.24 -6.61 5.66
C VAL A 125 14.74 -6.81 5.47
N LEU A 126 15.41 -5.86 4.81
CA LEU A 126 16.86 -5.79 4.67
C LEU A 126 17.38 -4.57 5.43
N LEU A 127 18.01 -4.79 6.59
CA LEU A 127 18.60 -3.70 7.37
C LEU A 127 20.02 -3.43 6.92
N GLU A 128 20.32 -2.16 6.61
CA GLU A 128 21.68 -1.69 6.44
C GLU A 128 22.44 -1.71 7.78
N GLU A 129 23.71 -2.10 7.74
CA GLU A 129 24.58 -2.03 8.89
C GLU A 129 24.67 -0.56 9.37
N ASN A 130 24.61 -0.37 10.68
CA ASN A 130 24.64 0.95 11.33
C ASN A 130 23.43 1.86 11.08
N ASN A 131 22.32 1.35 10.58
CA ASN A 131 21.09 2.13 10.47
C ASN A 131 20.53 2.46 11.88
N LYS A 132 20.54 3.75 12.24
CA LYS A 132 20.05 4.27 13.54
C LYS A 132 18.63 4.84 13.45
N SER A 133 17.90 4.61 12.36
CA SER A 133 16.52 5.10 12.23
C SER A 133 15.59 4.42 13.24
N VAL A 134 14.52 5.14 13.63
CA VAL A 134 13.48 4.61 14.52
C VAL A 134 12.86 3.33 13.94
N LEU A 135 12.72 3.26 12.63
CA LEU A 135 12.20 2.08 11.94
C LEU A 135 13.15 0.89 12.07
N ALA A 136 14.46 1.11 11.97
CA ALA A 136 15.46 0.04 12.16
C ALA A 136 15.45 -0.52 13.60
N ALA A 137 15.08 0.30 14.58
CA ALA A 137 15.02 -0.14 15.98
C ALA A 137 13.90 -1.16 16.25
N ILE A 138 12.89 -1.22 15.39
CA ILE A 138 11.71 -2.09 15.54
C ILE A 138 11.63 -3.17 14.46
N ALA A 139 12.28 -2.98 13.32
CA ALA A 139 12.39 -3.97 12.26
C ALA A 139 13.48 -4.99 12.61
N ARG A 140 13.24 -6.26 12.25
CA ARG A 140 14.26 -7.30 12.35
C ARG A 140 14.73 -7.64 10.95
N ASN A 141 16.04 -7.70 10.73
CA ASN A 141 16.60 -8.14 9.47
C ASN A 141 16.09 -9.55 9.11
N GLY A 142 15.67 -9.76 7.86
CA GLY A 142 15.08 -11.01 7.41
C GLY A 142 13.60 -11.21 7.84
N ALA A 143 12.99 -10.26 8.57
CA ALA A 143 11.58 -10.38 8.91
C ALA A 143 10.70 -10.27 7.66
N ILE A 144 9.69 -11.14 7.58
CA ILE A 144 8.68 -11.08 6.50
C ILE A 144 7.56 -10.14 6.93
N TRP A 145 7.28 -9.14 6.10
CA TRP A 145 6.12 -8.28 6.22
C TRP A 145 5.04 -8.75 5.26
N ASP A 146 4.09 -9.49 5.83
CA ASP A 146 2.94 -10.04 5.12
C ASP A 146 1.80 -9.03 4.98
N LYS A 147 0.97 -9.25 3.98
CA LYS A 147 -0.28 -8.49 3.72
C LYS A 147 -1.42 -9.46 3.47
N PRO A 148 -2.68 -9.02 3.64
CA PRO A 148 -3.84 -9.79 3.23
C PRO A 148 -3.75 -10.13 1.73
N THR A 149 -4.12 -11.37 1.36
CA THR A 149 -3.95 -11.84 -0.02
C THR A 149 -5.18 -11.61 -0.89
N ARG A 150 -6.37 -11.49 -0.30
CA ARG A 150 -7.63 -11.34 -1.02
C ARG A 150 -8.08 -9.89 -1.05
N HIS A 151 -8.74 -9.49 -2.13
CA HIS A 151 -9.27 -8.14 -2.35
C HIS A 151 -10.08 -7.61 -1.16
N GLU A 152 -11.04 -8.41 -0.70
CA GLU A 152 -11.98 -8.02 0.36
C GLU A 152 -11.24 -7.70 1.67
N ASP A 153 -10.20 -8.47 1.97
CA ASP A 153 -9.38 -8.27 3.16
C ASP A 153 -8.43 -7.06 3.00
N ILE A 154 -7.92 -6.82 1.79
CA ILE A 154 -7.09 -5.64 1.46
C ILE A 154 -7.94 -4.37 1.60
N VAL A 155 -9.09 -4.31 0.92
CA VAL A 155 -9.97 -3.14 0.92
C VAL A 155 -10.44 -2.80 2.34
N ALA A 156 -10.70 -3.81 3.16
CA ALA A 156 -11.11 -3.62 4.55
C ALA A 156 -10.02 -2.98 5.45
N VAL A 157 -8.76 -2.92 5.01
CA VAL A 157 -7.67 -2.28 5.77
C VAL A 157 -7.53 -0.80 5.45
N PHE A 158 -7.92 -0.35 4.24
CA PHE A 158 -7.74 1.05 3.84
C PHE A 158 -8.28 2.09 4.85
N PRO A 159 -9.44 1.93 5.50
CA PRO A 159 -9.89 2.90 6.51
C PRO A 159 -8.96 3.04 7.72
N PHE A 160 -8.05 2.09 7.93
CA PHE A 160 -7.16 2.00 9.09
C PHE A 160 -5.70 2.28 8.76
N GLY A 161 -5.29 2.09 7.53
CA GLY A 161 -3.92 2.31 7.08
C GLY A 161 -3.69 1.82 5.65
N ASN A 162 -2.48 2.06 5.14
CA ASN A 162 -2.09 1.57 3.83
C ASN A 162 -1.82 0.05 3.88
N PRO A 163 -2.63 -0.80 3.22
CA PRO A 163 -2.38 -2.24 3.15
C PRO A 163 -1.34 -2.61 2.09
N ILE A 164 -0.83 -1.64 1.32
CA ILE A 164 -0.06 -1.90 0.11
C ILE A 164 1.44 -1.68 0.33
N HIS A 165 2.25 -2.62 -0.12
CA HIS A 165 3.68 -2.47 -0.34
C HIS A 165 3.91 -2.03 -1.78
N ASN A 166 3.97 -0.72 -2.00
CA ASN A 166 3.98 -0.11 -3.32
C ASN A 166 5.14 -0.61 -4.21
N ASN A 167 6.30 -0.88 -3.62
CA ASN A 167 7.51 -1.37 -4.28
C ASN A 167 7.43 -2.84 -4.77
N THR A 168 6.34 -3.54 -4.48
CA THR A 168 6.13 -4.93 -4.89
C THR A 168 5.03 -5.08 -5.94
N MET A 169 4.31 -3.99 -6.25
CA MET A 169 3.09 -4.04 -7.04
C MET A 169 3.36 -4.13 -8.54
N ILE A 170 2.62 -5.04 -9.17
CA ILE A 170 2.46 -5.11 -10.62
C ILE A 170 0.98 -4.89 -10.93
N MET A 171 0.66 -3.99 -11.86
CA MET A 171 -0.71 -3.67 -12.24
C MET A 171 -0.91 -3.85 -13.74
N ARG A 172 -2.14 -4.14 -14.16
CA ARG A 172 -2.52 -4.05 -15.56
C ARG A 172 -2.48 -2.59 -16.01
N ARG A 173 -2.05 -2.33 -17.23
CA ARG A 173 -2.03 -0.98 -17.79
C ARG A 173 -3.41 -0.31 -17.75
N SER A 174 -4.49 -1.09 -17.87
CA SER A 174 -5.86 -0.59 -17.78
C SER A 174 -6.15 0.23 -16.51
N VAL A 175 -5.39 0.04 -15.42
CA VAL A 175 -5.50 0.85 -14.20
C VAL A 175 -5.21 2.33 -14.49
N ILE A 176 -4.23 2.60 -15.35
CA ILE A 176 -3.81 3.97 -15.70
C ILE A 176 -4.42 4.50 -17.00
N ASP A 177 -4.96 3.63 -17.86
CA ASP A 177 -5.63 4.01 -19.11
C ASP A 177 -6.86 4.89 -18.85
N GLY A 178 -7.54 4.70 -17.71
CA GLY A 178 -8.62 5.54 -17.21
C GLY A 178 -8.20 6.88 -16.61
N GLY A 179 -6.91 7.22 -16.66
CA GLY A 179 -6.37 8.50 -16.18
C GLY A 179 -5.95 8.49 -14.71
N LEU A 180 -5.97 7.35 -14.01
CA LEU A 180 -5.51 7.30 -12.60
C LEU A 180 -4.01 7.61 -12.54
N ARG A 181 -3.64 8.56 -11.68
CA ARG A 181 -2.27 9.02 -11.44
C ARG A 181 -2.04 9.23 -9.96
N PHE A 182 -0.77 9.30 -9.55
CA PHE A 182 -0.41 9.69 -8.19
C PHE A 182 -0.74 11.17 -7.96
N ASP A 183 -1.54 11.45 -6.94
CA ASP A 183 -2.01 12.82 -6.66
C ASP A 183 -1.01 13.59 -5.78
N PRO A 184 -0.45 14.72 -6.26
CA PRO A 184 0.52 15.52 -5.51
C PRO A 184 -0.04 16.14 -4.22
N ALA A 185 -1.36 16.18 -4.03
CA ALA A 185 -1.97 16.63 -2.78
C ALA A 185 -1.73 15.67 -1.60
N TYR A 186 -1.22 14.46 -1.85
CA TYR A 186 -0.98 13.41 -0.85
C TYR A 186 0.51 13.04 -0.71
N ILE A 187 1.36 14.05 -0.64
CA ILE A 187 2.82 13.90 -0.56
C ILE A 187 3.24 12.94 0.57
N HIS A 188 4.16 12.02 0.26
CA HIS A 188 4.68 10.94 1.10
C HIS A 188 3.67 9.85 1.51
N ALA A 189 2.41 9.91 1.01
CA ALA A 189 1.42 8.86 1.12
C ALA A 189 0.55 8.78 -0.16
N GLU A 190 1.12 9.21 -1.27
CA GLU A 190 0.51 9.21 -2.61
C GLU A 190 0.12 7.80 -3.05
N ASP A 191 0.91 6.80 -2.67
CA ASP A 191 0.66 5.39 -2.92
C ASP A 191 -0.60 4.90 -2.21
N TYR A 192 -0.82 5.33 -0.98
CA TYR A 192 -2.00 4.99 -0.21
C TYR A 192 -3.27 5.47 -0.93
N LYS A 193 -3.28 6.73 -1.38
CA LYS A 193 -4.41 7.29 -2.12
C LYS A 193 -4.60 6.58 -3.46
N PHE A 194 -3.51 6.38 -4.22
CA PHE A 194 -3.53 5.70 -5.52
C PHE A 194 -4.15 4.30 -5.43
N TRP A 195 -3.67 3.47 -4.50
CA TRP A 195 -4.16 2.09 -4.37
C TRP A 195 -5.58 1.99 -3.82
N TYR A 196 -6.00 2.96 -2.99
CA TYR A 196 -7.40 3.05 -2.58
C TYR A 196 -8.31 3.32 -3.78
N GLU A 197 -7.94 4.26 -4.66
CA GLU A 197 -8.71 4.54 -5.88
C GLU A 197 -8.66 3.36 -6.88
N ALA A 198 -7.49 2.75 -7.08
CA ALA A 198 -7.33 1.57 -7.91
C ALA A 198 -8.22 0.41 -7.45
N GLY A 199 -8.33 0.18 -6.13
CA GLY A 199 -9.18 -0.86 -5.57
C GLY A 199 -10.68 -0.72 -5.86
N LYS A 200 -11.12 0.45 -6.32
CA LYS A 200 -12.50 0.67 -6.80
C LYS A 200 -12.69 0.26 -8.26
N LEU A 201 -11.59 0.15 -9.01
CA LEU A 201 -11.62 -0.20 -10.45
C LEU A 201 -11.62 -1.72 -10.68
N GLY A 202 -11.13 -2.50 -9.71
CA GLY A 202 -11.08 -3.95 -9.81
C GLY A 202 -10.37 -4.61 -8.63
N ARG A 203 -10.08 -5.90 -8.77
CA ARG A 203 -9.53 -6.68 -7.65
C ARG A 203 -8.05 -6.45 -7.44
N LEU A 204 -7.66 -6.14 -6.19
CA LEU A 204 -6.29 -6.16 -5.71
C LEU A 204 -5.99 -7.51 -5.06
N ALA A 205 -4.75 -7.99 -5.16
CA ALA A 205 -4.33 -9.24 -4.54
C ALA A 205 -2.88 -9.18 -4.04
N TYR A 206 -2.48 -10.18 -3.24
CA TYR A 206 -1.09 -10.40 -2.87
C TYR A 206 -0.69 -11.85 -3.10
N TYR A 207 0.48 -12.02 -3.69
CA TYR A 207 1.16 -13.30 -3.75
C TYR A 207 1.79 -13.60 -2.38
N PRO A 208 1.51 -14.79 -1.76
CA PRO A 208 1.88 -15.06 -0.36
C PRO A 208 3.35 -15.49 -0.20
N GLU A 209 4.27 -14.75 -0.82
CA GLU A 209 5.71 -14.97 -0.74
C GLU A 209 6.45 -13.64 -0.72
N ALA A 210 7.56 -13.56 0.02
CA ALA A 210 8.43 -12.40 0.02
C ALA A 210 9.28 -12.38 -1.25
N LEU A 211 8.92 -11.53 -2.22
CA LEU A 211 9.58 -11.42 -3.51
C LEU A 211 10.38 -10.12 -3.70
N VAL A 212 10.39 -9.25 -2.69
CA VAL A 212 11.20 -8.03 -2.68
C VAL A 212 11.84 -7.88 -1.30
N LYS A 213 13.15 -7.59 -1.27
CA LYS A 213 13.83 -7.16 -0.05
C LYS A 213 13.74 -5.65 0.05
N TYR A 214 13.02 -5.18 1.07
CA TYR A 214 12.85 -3.78 1.37
C TYR A 214 14.02 -3.29 2.21
N ARG A 215 14.79 -2.36 1.66
CA ARG A 215 15.98 -1.84 2.32
C ARG A 215 15.65 -0.73 3.29
N PHE A 216 16.14 -0.88 4.53
CA PHE A 216 16.10 0.17 5.54
C PHE A 216 17.44 0.88 5.63
N HIS A 217 17.45 2.17 5.28
CA HIS A 217 18.62 3.05 5.43
C HIS A 217 18.18 4.43 5.92
N GLN A 218 19.15 5.28 6.33
CA GLN A 218 18.85 6.57 6.96
C GLN A 218 18.25 7.59 5.99
N ASP A 219 18.60 7.47 4.71
CA ASP A 219 18.22 8.45 3.68
C ASP A 219 16.85 8.21 3.04
N GLN A 220 16.18 7.11 3.37
CA GLN A 220 14.87 6.80 2.78
C GLN A 220 13.78 7.79 3.22
N THR A 221 12.82 8.03 2.33
CA THR A 221 11.71 8.97 2.51
C THR A 221 10.93 8.75 3.80
N SER A 222 10.62 7.49 4.12
CA SER A 222 9.87 7.11 5.33
C SER A 222 10.61 7.42 6.63
N SER A 223 11.95 7.51 6.62
CA SER A 223 12.74 7.95 7.76
C SER A 223 12.79 9.47 7.88
N LYS A 224 13.00 10.17 6.75
CA LYS A 224 13.16 11.64 6.73
C LYS A 224 11.85 12.40 6.95
N TYR A 225 10.74 11.92 6.42
CA TYR A 225 9.45 12.65 6.36
C TYR A 225 8.34 11.97 7.17
N ASN A 226 8.66 11.21 8.20
CA ASN A 226 7.71 10.42 8.98
C ASN A 226 6.50 11.22 9.49
N LEU A 227 6.71 12.43 10.04
CA LEU A 227 5.60 13.26 10.53
C LEU A 227 4.66 13.73 9.42
N GLN A 228 5.21 14.15 8.28
CA GLN A 228 4.42 14.59 7.14
C GLN A 228 3.64 13.41 6.56
N GLN A 229 4.29 12.27 6.38
CA GLN A 229 3.67 11.03 5.92
C GLN A 229 2.48 10.64 6.82
N ARG A 230 2.63 10.69 8.15
CA ARG A 230 1.54 10.41 9.08
C ARG A 230 0.38 11.38 8.94
N ARG A 231 0.63 12.69 8.76
CA ARG A 231 -0.42 13.71 8.56
C ARG A 231 -1.19 13.44 7.27
N THR A 232 -0.47 13.19 6.17
CA THR A 232 -1.09 12.88 4.87
C THR A 232 -1.89 11.57 4.93
N ALA A 233 -1.33 10.51 5.53
CA ALA A 233 -2.03 9.25 5.72
C ALA A 233 -3.28 9.40 6.61
N TRP A 234 -3.24 10.26 7.63
CA TRP A 234 -4.42 10.59 8.43
C TRP A 234 -5.52 11.25 7.59
N LYS A 235 -5.17 12.27 6.78
CA LYS A 235 -6.11 12.92 5.87
C LYS A 235 -6.80 11.90 4.96
N ILE A 236 -6.03 10.97 4.36
CA ILE A 236 -6.58 9.91 3.50
C ILE A 236 -7.55 9.03 4.27
N LYS A 237 -7.22 8.62 5.50
CA LYS A 237 -8.12 7.81 6.34
C LYS A 237 -9.43 8.54 6.62
N GLU A 238 -9.39 9.83 6.96
CA GLU A 238 -10.58 10.64 7.19
C GLU A 238 -11.47 10.70 5.94
N GLU A 239 -10.89 10.92 4.76
CA GLU A 239 -11.63 10.93 3.49
C GLU A 239 -12.29 9.58 3.20
N ILE A 240 -11.54 8.48 3.39
CA ILE A 240 -12.05 7.11 3.19
C ILE A 240 -13.22 6.84 4.15
N ARG A 241 -13.05 7.16 5.43
CA ARG A 241 -14.08 6.97 6.46
C ARG A 241 -15.32 7.80 6.18
N ALA A 242 -15.15 9.08 5.81
CA ALA A 242 -16.27 9.95 5.43
C ALA A 242 -17.06 9.38 4.24
N GLY A 243 -16.36 8.77 3.25
CA GLY A 243 -17.00 8.06 2.15
C GLY A 243 -17.84 6.87 2.60
N TYR A 244 -17.33 6.06 3.53
CA TYR A 244 -18.08 4.92 4.09
C TYR A 244 -19.31 5.38 4.89
N TRP A 245 -19.18 6.41 5.73
CA TRP A 245 -20.29 6.97 6.50
C TRP A 245 -21.37 7.53 5.58
N LYS A 246 -20.99 8.27 4.54
CA LYS A 246 -21.92 8.80 3.53
C LYS A 246 -22.66 7.67 2.81
N ALA A 247 -21.96 6.61 2.41
CA ALA A 247 -22.56 5.44 1.76
C ALA A 247 -23.53 4.70 2.70
N ALA A 248 -23.28 4.71 4.00
CA ALA A 248 -24.16 4.14 5.02
C ALA A 248 -25.36 5.04 5.37
N GLY A 249 -25.46 6.26 4.82
CA GLY A 249 -26.50 7.24 5.13
C GLY A 249 -26.33 7.90 6.50
N ILE A 250 -25.10 7.92 7.03
CA ILE A 250 -24.79 8.47 8.36
C ILE A 250 -24.20 9.86 8.17
N ALA A 251 -24.87 10.88 8.71
CA ALA A 251 -24.34 12.25 8.75
C ALA A 251 -23.19 12.29 9.78
N VAL A 252 -21.97 12.57 9.33
CA VAL A 252 -20.80 12.72 10.20
C VAL A 252 -20.68 14.16 10.62
N GLY A 253 -20.98 14.46 11.89
CA GLY A 253 -20.57 15.69 12.57
C GLY A 253 -19.73 15.27 13.78
N ALA A 254 -18.74 16.07 14.16
CA ALA A 254 -17.82 15.78 15.25
C ALA A 254 -18.48 15.51 16.62
N ASP A 255 -19.77 15.84 16.76
CA ASP A 255 -20.55 15.70 18.00
C ASP A 255 -21.56 14.53 18.00
N CYS A 256 -21.56 13.68 16.96
CA CYS A 256 -22.65 12.72 16.73
C CYS A 256 -22.46 11.35 17.41
N LEU A 257 -21.49 11.18 18.26
CA LEU A 257 -21.22 9.89 18.92
C LEU A 257 -21.82 9.83 20.32
N ASN A 258 -23.16 9.97 20.45
CA ASN A 258 -23.80 9.48 21.65
C ASN A 258 -23.98 7.95 21.54
N TYR A 259 -23.99 7.28 22.69
CA TYR A 259 -24.05 5.82 22.78
C TYR A 259 -25.27 5.20 22.09
N GLY A 260 -26.44 5.85 22.16
CA GLY A 260 -27.67 5.37 21.52
C GLY A 260 -27.59 5.41 19.99
N LEU A 261 -27.02 6.45 19.42
CA LEU A 261 -26.79 6.55 17.96
C LEU A 261 -25.75 5.53 17.50
N LEU A 262 -24.71 5.31 18.26
CA LEU A 262 -23.70 4.27 18.03
C LEU A 262 -24.33 2.87 18.01
N LYS A 263 -25.19 2.56 19.00
CA LYS A 263 -25.87 1.27 19.11
C LYS A 263 -26.81 1.03 17.92
N SER A 264 -27.64 2.00 17.55
CA SER A 264 -28.54 1.89 16.39
C SER A 264 -27.79 1.77 15.05
N THR A 265 -26.67 2.48 14.90
CA THR A 265 -25.81 2.40 13.73
C THR A 265 -25.11 1.04 13.65
N ALA A 266 -24.64 0.48 14.77
CA ALA A 266 -24.08 -0.87 14.82
C ALA A 266 -25.08 -1.93 14.35
N TYR A 267 -26.34 -1.82 14.76
CA TYR A 267 -27.40 -2.74 14.36
C TYR A 267 -27.67 -2.63 12.85
N ALA A 268 -27.79 -1.40 12.32
CA ALA A 268 -28.02 -1.17 10.90
C ALA A 268 -26.88 -1.72 10.02
N LEU A 269 -25.62 -1.52 10.45
CA LEU A 269 -24.45 -2.05 9.76
C LEU A 269 -24.31 -3.57 9.88
N TYR A 270 -24.72 -4.13 11.03
CA TYR A 270 -24.74 -5.57 11.23
C TYR A 270 -25.77 -6.26 10.32
N GLU A 271 -26.97 -5.74 10.19
CA GLU A 271 -28.00 -6.26 9.27
C GLU A 271 -27.53 -6.21 7.82
N LYS A 272 -26.90 -5.10 7.40
CA LYS A 272 -26.28 -4.99 6.07
C LYS A 272 -25.15 -6.00 5.86
N ALA A 273 -24.32 -6.25 6.89
CA ALA A 273 -23.24 -7.23 6.82
C ALA A 273 -23.75 -8.68 6.76
N LEU A 274 -24.88 -8.99 7.44
CA LEU A 274 -25.54 -10.29 7.35
C LEU A 274 -26.12 -10.57 5.97
N SER A 275 -26.60 -9.55 5.26
CA SER A 275 -27.10 -9.66 3.89
C SER A 275 -25.99 -9.73 2.83
N GLY A 276 -24.73 -9.85 3.24
CA GLY A 276 -23.58 -9.91 2.34
C GLY A 276 -23.12 -8.55 1.80
N GLN A 277 -23.75 -7.46 2.27
CA GLN A 277 -23.40 -6.09 1.89
C GLN A 277 -22.53 -5.45 2.97
N ASP A 278 -21.28 -5.18 2.61
CA ASP A 278 -20.35 -4.27 3.29
C ASP A 278 -19.90 -4.60 4.73
N ILE A 279 -19.08 -5.63 4.84
CA ILE A 279 -18.30 -5.94 6.06
C ILE A 279 -17.35 -4.78 6.44
N GLY A 280 -16.96 -3.93 5.48
CA GLY A 280 -16.07 -2.79 5.70
C GLY A 280 -16.66 -1.74 6.64
N CYS A 281 -17.94 -1.38 6.46
CA CYS A 281 -18.64 -0.43 7.32
C CYS A 281 -18.73 -0.93 8.78
N LEU A 282 -19.00 -2.21 8.98
CA LEU A 282 -19.06 -2.79 10.31
C LEU A 282 -17.70 -2.77 11.02
N ARG A 283 -16.62 -3.09 10.28
CA ARG A 283 -15.25 -3.02 10.80
C ARG A 283 -14.86 -1.60 11.18
N LEU A 284 -15.20 -0.62 10.34
CA LEU A 284 -14.95 0.79 10.61
C LEU A 284 -15.72 1.25 11.85
N PHE A 285 -17.01 0.88 11.95
CA PHE A 285 -17.83 1.21 13.09
C PHE A 285 -17.23 0.68 14.40
N LEU A 286 -16.84 -0.59 14.45
CA LEU A 286 -16.22 -1.19 15.62
C LEU A 286 -14.91 -0.47 16.00
N TYR A 287 -14.12 -0.04 15.02
CA TYR A 287 -12.89 0.70 15.27
C TYR A 287 -13.15 2.08 15.87
N GLU A 288 -14.06 2.86 15.29
CA GLU A 288 -14.45 4.18 15.81
C GLU A 288 -15.08 4.07 17.21
N TYR A 289 -15.89 3.05 17.43
CA TYR A 289 -16.43 2.74 18.74
C TYR A 289 -15.32 2.52 19.77
N PHE A 290 -14.33 1.69 19.46
CA PHE A 290 -13.21 1.41 20.39
C PHE A 290 -12.31 2.63 20.61
N LEU A 291 -12.11 3.49 19.61
CA LEU A 291 -11.39 4.75 19.80
C LEU A 291 -12.14 5.74 20.70
N SER A 292 -13.46 5.64 20.76
CA SER A 292 -14.32 6.51 21.57
C SER A 292 -14.56 5.98 23.00
N LEU A 293 -14.12 4.76 23.33
CA LEU A 293 -14.31 4.14 24.64
C LEU A 293 -13.77 4.98 25.82
N GLU A 294 -12.78 5.81 25.59
CA GLU A 294 -12.27 6.74 26.60
C GLU A 294 -13.31 7.79 27.04
N LYS A 295 -14.39 7.96 26.26
CA LYS A 295 -15.47 8.92 26.51
C LYS A 295 -16.71 8.28 27.16
N TYR A 296 -16.73 6.96 27.34
CA TYR A 296 -17.88 6.20 27.84
C TYR A 296 -17.70 5.73 29.26
N SER A 297 -18.82 5.60 29.97
CA SER A 297 -18.84 5.03 31.31
C SER A 297 -18.58 3.52 31.30
N LEU A 298 -18.16 2.97 32.46
CA LEU A 298 -18.00 1.52 32.61
C LEU A 298 -19.33 0.77 32.38
N THR A 299 -20.46 1.41 32.68
CA THR A 299 -21.81 0.88 32.44
C THR A 299 -22.12 0.71 30.96
N ASP A 300 -21.73 1.71 30.11
CA ASP A 300 -21.91 1.65 28.66
C ASP A 300 -21.07 0.52 28.06
N LEU A 301 -19.86 0.33 28.57
CA LEU A 301 -18.97 -0.77 28.16
C LEU A 301 -19.56 -2.14 28.53
N LEU A 302 -20.11 -2.30 29.71
CA LEU A 302 -20.76 -3.54 30.15
C LEU A 302 -22.03 -3.84 29.36
N ASP A 303 -22.85 -2.84 29.05
CA ASP A 303 -24.03 -2.99 28.20
C ASP A 303 -23.64 -3.45 26.79
N PHE A 304 -22.60 -2.84 26.21
CA PHE A 304 -22.05 -3.25 24.92
C PHE A 304 -21.53 -4.70 24.93
N LEU A 305 -20.75 -5.10 25.93
CA LEU A 305 -20.20 -6.46 26.03
C LEU A 305 -21.25 -7.52 26.32
N THR A 306 -22.38 -7.14 26.94
CA THR A 306 -23.51 -8.03 27.23
C THR A 306 -24.52 -8.09 26.11
N ASP A 307 -24.47 -7.16 25.15
CA ASP A 307 -25.38 -7.12 24.02
C ASP A 307 -25.29 -8.39 23.15
N ARG A 308 -26.47 -8.94 22.79
CA ARG A 308 -26.57 -10.21 22.06
C ARG A 308 -25.97 -10.15 20.66
N VAL A 309 -26.07 -9.01 19.99
CA VAL A 309 -25.54 -8.79 18.64
C VAL A 309 -24.02 -8.66 18.70
N MET A 310 -23.54 -7.87 19.66
CA MET A 310 -22.11 -7.67 19.84
C MET A 310 -21.42 -8.99 20.22
N ARG A 311 -22.03 -9.79 21.09
CA ARG A 311 -21.50 -11.15 21.41
C ARG A 311 -21.43 -12.06 20.20
N LYS A 312 -22.40 -12.01 19.27
CA LYS A 312 -22.36 -12.79 18.03
C LYS A 312 -21.24 -12.30 17.09
N LEU A 313 -21.05 -10.98 16.97
CA LEU A 313 -19.94 -10.39 16.24
C LEU A 313 -18.58 -10.84 16.79
N PHE A 314 -18.42 -10.84 18.12
CA PHE A 314 -17.21 -11.27 18.79
C PHE A 314 -16.96 -12.78 18.71
N ALA A 315 -18.00 -13.58 18.58
CA ALA A 315 -17.88 -15.04 18.46
C ALA A 315 -17.41 -15.50 17.08
N ALA A 316 -17.60 -14.70 16.02
CA ALA A 316 -17.21 -15.06 14.67
C ALA A 316 -15.67 -15.10 14.51
N PRO A 317 -15.09 -16.22 14.01
CA PRO A 317 -13.62 -16.40 13.94
C PRO A 317 -12.88 -15.31 13.18
N GLN A 318 -13.49 -14.75 12.13
CA GLN A 318 -12.93 -13.67 11.32
C GLN A 318 -12.76 -12.37 12.10
N TYR A 319 -13.61 -12.13 13.11
CA TYR A 319 -13.55 -10.92 13.94
C TYR A 319 -12.65 -11.08 15.18
N ARG A 320 -12.41 -12.32 15.66
CA ARG A 320 -11.49 -12.60 16.77
C ARG A 320 -10.06 -12.12 16.50
N LYS A 321 -9.57 -12.24 15.24
CA LYS A 321 -8.22 -11.74 14.87
C LYS A 321 -8.15 -10.22 14.90
N ILE A 322 -9.21 -9.54 14.44
CA ILE A 322 -9.30 -8.07 14.45
C ILE A 322 -9.38 -7.58 15.89
N LEU A 323 -10.24 -8.17 16.69
CA LEU A 323 -10.35 -7.87 18.11
C LEU A 323 -9.07 -8.10 18.90
N LYS A 324 -8.37 -9.22 18.66
CA LYS A 324 -7.05 -9.45 19.26
C LYS A 324 -6.03 -8.38 18.88
N LYS A 325 -6.09 -7.83 17.65
CA LYS A 325 -5.26 -6.69 17.25
C LYS A 325 -5.69 -5.38 17.90
N MET A 326 -6.98 -5.17 18.10
CA MET A 326 -7.56 -3.97 18.73
C MET A 326 -7.39 -3.95 20.25
N LEU A 327 -7.52 -5.11 20.90
CA LEU A 327 -7.35 -5.28 22.35
C LEU A 327 -5.89 -5.48 22.79
N ARG A 328 -4.93 -5.57 21.90
CA ARG A 328 -3.51 -5.53 22.28
C ARG A 328 -3.19 -4.18 22.91
N PRO A 329 -2.63 -4.15 24.12
CA PRO A 329 -2.41 -2.91 24.84
C PRO A 329 -1.54 -1.94 24.07
N TRP A 330 -1.78 -0.69 24.24
CA TRP A 330 -1.20 0.58 23.74
C TRP A 330 0.24 0.61 23.23
N LYS A 331 1.03 -0.44 23.38
CA LYS A 331 2.41 -0.53 22.89
C LYS A 331 2.57 -0.40 21.35
N TYR A 332 1.48 -0.42 20.59
CA TYR A 332 1.46 -0.34 19.12
C TYR A 332 0.66 0.83 18.55
N ARG A 333 0.28 1.84 19.37
CA ARG A 333 -0.39 3.08 18.88
C ARG A 333 0.56 4.07 18.20
N SER A 334 1.81 3.73 17.95
CA SER A 334 2.83 4.61 17.37
C SER A 334 3.30 4.20 15.97
N TYR A 335 2.43 3.60 15.16
CA TYR A 335 2.72 3.33 13.75
C TYR A 335 1.54 3.66 12.86
#